data_6bf30de32843045ea868bf8a4d6a97c7
#
_entry.id   6bf30de32843045ea868bf8a4d6a97c7
#
_cell.length_a   1.000
_cell.length_b   1.000
_cell.length_c   1.000
_cell.angle_alpha   90.00
_cell.angle_beta   90.00
_cell.angle_gamma   90.00
#
_symmetry.space_group_name_H-M   'P 1'
#
loop_
_entity.id
_entity.type
_entity.pdbx_description
1 polymer ?
#
loop_
_entity_poly.entity_id
_entity_poly.type
_entity_poly.pdbx_seq_one_letter_code
_entity_poly.pdbx_strand_id
1 'polypeptide(L)'
;LGIYCSIIDERVEAKNLIFQYKKAAKELEAKGDKGPEFAKLIEQFKFYETKAGMLKICVNGSFGKFGSKYSKLYSPDLMLAVTLTGQLSLLMLIEHLELHGIKVVSGNTDGFVSLIPEGRYEIYDSICFDWELATGFNLEETQYSGLYSRNVNNYFAVTTSGEVKGKGTFTNNGIRKNP
;
A
#
# COMPACT_ATOMS: atom_id res chain seq x y z
N LEU A 1 -23.87 6.39 1.65
CA LEU A 1 -22.97 5.20 1.57
C LEU A 1 -22.78 4.76 0.11
N GLY A 2 -23.82 4.66 -0.74
CA GLY A 2 -23.68 4.17 -2.11
C GLY A 2 -22.65 4.88 -2.98
N ILE A 3 -22.63 6.22 -3.00
CA ILE A 3 -21.66 7.00 -3.78
C ILE A 3 -20.22 6.76 -3.29
N TYR A 4 -20.02 6.64 -1.97
CA TYR A 4 -18.69 6.40 -1.43
C TYR A 4 -18.16 4.99 -1.77
N CYS A 5 -19.02 3.98 -1.69
CA CYS A 5 -18.69 2.63 -2.13
C CYS A 5 -18.34 2.59 -3.62
N SER A 6 -19.13 3.25 -4.49
CA SER A 6 -18.83 3.28 -5.91
C SER A 6 -17.49 3.95 -6.24
N ILE A 7 -17.07 4.97 -5.49
CA ILE A 7 -15.73 5.59 -5.64
C ILE A 7 -14.63 4.59 -5.28
N ILE A 8 -14.83 3.77 -4.24
CA ILE A 8 -13.87 2.72 -3.85
C ILE A 8 -13.81 1.65 -4.93
N ASP A 9 -14.95 1.16 -5.40
CA ASP A 9 -15.04 0.12 -6.43
C ASP A 9 -14.37 0.59 -7.73
N GLU A 10 -14.65 1.82 -8.19
CA GLU A 10 -13.98 2.40 -9.36
C GLU A 10 -12.46 2.52 -9.18
N ARG A 11 -12.00 2.81 -7.95
CA ARG A 11 -10.57 2.87 -7.67
C ARG A 11 -9.93 1.50 -7.72
N VAL A 12 -10.58 0.47 -7.19
CA VAL A 12 -10.10 -0.92 -7.25
C VAL A 12 -10.01 -1.37 -8.71
N GLU A 13 -11.04 -1.12 -9.51
CA GLU A 13 -11.05 -1.41 -10.95
C GLU A 13 -9.90 -0.69 -11.67
N ALA A 14 -9.70 0.59 -11.41
CA ALA A 14 -8.60 1.34 -12.00
C ALA A 14 -7.23 0.76 -11.62
N LYS A 15 -7.02 0.31 -10.37
CA LYS A 15 -5.78 -0.36 -9.95
C LYS A 15 -5.55 -1.69 -10.71
N ASN A 16 -6.59 -2.48 -10.90
CA ASN A 16 -6.51 -3.73 -11.66
C ASN A 16 -6.12 -3.47 -13.12
N LEU A 17 -6.71 -2.46 -13.75
CA LEU A 17 -6.37 -2.07 -15.13
C LEU A 17 -4.94 -1.53 -15.23
N ILE A 18 -4.47 -0.75 -14.27
CA ILE A 18 -3.06 -0.31 -14.20
C ILE A 18 -2.12 -1.51 -14.22
N PHE A 19 -2.41 -2.53 -13.40
CA PHE A 19 -1.58 -3.73 -13.35
C PHE A 19 -1.56 -4.47 -14.68
N GLN A 20 -2.71 -4.64 -15.33
CA GLN A 20 -2.83 -5.30 -16.63
C GLN A 20 -2.07 -4.54 -17.72
N TYR A 21 -2.27 -3.22 -17.83
CA TYR A 21 -1.57 -2.41 -18.84
C TYR A 21 -0.07 -2.36 -18.61
N LYS A 22 0.37 -2.28 -17.35
CA LYS A 22 1.79 -2.31 -17.00
C LYS A 22 2.44 -3.65 -17.37
N LYS A 23 1.74 -4.75 -17.15
CA LYS A 23 2.20 -6.09 -17.51
C LYS A 23 2.32 -6.22 -19.04
N ALA A 24 1.27 -5.87 -19.78
CA ALA A 24 1.25 -5.92 -21.24
C ALA A 24 2.34 -5.02 -21.85
N ALA A 25 2.53 -3.81 -21.34
CA ALA A 25 3.57 -2.92 -21.81
C ALA A 25 4.98 -3.50 -21.59
N LYS A 26 5.24 -4.13 -20.44
CA LYS A 26 6.52 -4.80 -20.17
C LYS A 26 6.77 -5.98 -21.10
N GLU A 27 5.74 -6.75 -21.45
CA GLU A 27 5.84 -7.88 -22.39
C GLU A 27 6.21 -7.41 -23.81
N LEU A 28 5.62 -6.30 -24.27
CA LEU A 28 5.97 -5.71 -25.58
C LEU A 28 7.39 -5.11 -25.56
N GLU A 29 7.75 -4.43 -24.46
CA GLU A 29 9.10 -3.86 -24.30
C GLU A 29 10.17 -4.95 -24.30
N ALA A 30 9.92 -6.10 -23.64
CA ALA A 30 10.81 -7.26 -23.65
C ALA A 30 10.97 -7.89 -25.04
N LYS A 31 9.94 -7.78 -25.91
CA LYS A 31 9.98 -8.20 -27.32
C LYS A 31 10.64 -7.16 -28.25
N GLY A 32 11.01 -5.99 -27.72
CA GLY A 32 11.59 -4.89 -28.49
C GLY A 32 10.57 -4.11 -29.34
N ASP A 33 9.26 -4.42 -29.20
CA ASP A 33 8.21 -3.74 -29.95
C ASP A 33 7.74 -2.49 -29.22
N LYS A 34 8.18 -1.32 -29.73
CA LYS A 34 7.75 0.01 -29.26
C LYS A 34 6.85 0.71 -30.29
N GLY A 35 6.07 -0.06 -31.03
CA GLY A 35 5.14 0.42 -32.05
C GLY A 35 3.90 1.14 -31.46
N PRO A 36 2.90 1.44 -32.33
CA PRO A 36 1.68 2.17 -31.92
C PRO A 36 0.90 1.50 -30.79
N GLU A 37 0.94 0.17 -30.71
CA GLU A 37 0.27 -0.59 -29.66
C GLU A 37 0.90 -0.35 -28.29
N PHE A 38 2.22 -0.33 -28.20
CA PHE A 38 2.95 0.04 -26.99
C PHE A 38 2.60 1.46 -26.52
N ALA A 39 2.58 2.43 -27.46
CA ALA A 39 2.20 3.81 -27.13
C ALA A 39 0.79 3.91 -26.55
N LYS A 40 -0.18 3.18 -27.13
CA LYS A 40 -1.56 3.12 -26.64
C LYS A 40 -1.67 2.50 -25.25
N LEU A 41 -0.92 1.45 -24.97
CA LEU A 41 -0.88 0.84 -23.64
C LEU A 41 -0.32 1.79 -22.58
N ILE A 42 0.72 2.54 -22.90
CA ILE A 42 1.30 3.56 -22.02
C ILE A 42 0.32 4.72 -21.78
N GLU A 43 -0.43 5.13 -22.79
CA GLU A 43 -1.47 6.16 -22.63
C GLU A 43 -2.58 5.68 -21.68
N GLN A 44 -3.10 4.46 -21.88
CA GLN A 44 -4.10 3.85 -21.01
C GLN A 44 -3.57 3.69 -19.58
N PHE A 45 -2.36 3.22 -19.42
CA PHE A 45 -1.71 3.12 -18.10
C PHE A 45 -1.70 4.48 -17.39
N LYS A 46 -1.23 5.55 -18.05
CA LYS A 46 -1.19 6.91 -17.46
C LYS A 46 -2.58 7.44 -17.12
N PHE A 47 -3.57 7.18 -17.98
CA PHE A 47 -4.94 7.59 -17.73
C PHE A 47 -5.49 6.96 -16.44
N TYR A 48 -5.37 5.64 -16.29
CA TYR A 48 -5.86 4.93 -15.10
C TYR A 48 -5.03 5.23 -13.86
N GLU A 49 -3.74 5.47 -13.99
CA GLU A 49 -2.88 5.93 -12.88
C GLU A 49 -3.37 7.28 -12.34
N THR A 50 -3.66 8.22 -13.23
CA THR A 50 -4.22 9.52 -12.86
C THR A 50 -5.60 9.37 -12.23
N LYS A 51 -6.49 8.56 -12.83
CA LYS A 51 -7.84 8.28 -12.30
C LYS A 51 -7.76 7.69 -10.90
N ALA A 52 -6.93 6.66 -10.68
CA ALA A 52 -6.76 6.04 -9.37
C ALA A 52 -6.18 7.01 -8.33
N GLY A 53 -5.29 7.91 -8.74
CA GLY A 53 -4.76 8.98 -7.90
C GLY A 53 -5.83 9.97 -7.45
N MET A 54 -6.68 10.43 -8.37
CA MET A 54 -7.81 11.33 -8.06
C MET A 54 -8.81 10.67 -7.10
N LEU A 55 -9.20 9.43 -7.37
CA LEU A 55 -10.12 8.68 -6.52
C LEU A 55 -9.53 8.45 -5.11
N LYS A 56 -8.23 8.23 -4.99
CA LYS A 56 -7.54 8.16 -3.70
C LYS A 56 -7.66 9.45 -2.90
N ILE A 57 -7.53 10.61 -3.56
CA ILE A 57 -7.70 11.91 -2.90
C ILE A 57 -9.13 12.07 -2.41
N CYS A 58 -10.13 11.65 -3.18
CA CYS A 58 -11.54 11.70 -2.76
C CYS A 58 -11.79 10.83 -1.52
N VAL A 59 -11.30 9.59 -1.50
CA VAL A 59 -11.45 8.67 -0.36
C VAL A 59 -10.77 9.22 0.88
N ASN A 60 -9.48 9.60 0.78
CA ASN A 60 -8.71 10.12 1.91
C ASN A 60 -9.22 11.48 2.40
N GLY A 61 -9.66 12.33 1.48
CA GLY A 61 -10.26 13.63 1.78
C GLY A 61 -11.56 13.50 2.57
N SER A 62 -12.36 12.50 2.27
CA SER A 62 -13.60 12.20 3.02
C SER A 62 -13.29 11.82 4.47
N PHE A 63 -12.29 10.97 4.69
CA PHE A 63 -11.81 10.64 6.05
C PHE A 63 -11.36 11.89 6.82
N GLY A 64 -10.56 12.76 6.22
CA GLY A 64 -10.13 14.01 6.83
C GLY A 64 -11.28 14.96 7.19
N LYS A 65 -12.40 14.87 6.46
CA LYS A 65 -13.60 15.66 6.74
C LYS A 65 -14.37 15.20 7.98
N PHE A 66 -14.22 13.96 8.42
CA PHE A 66 -14.82 13.49 9.66
C PHE A 66 -14.30 14.24 10.89
N GLY A 67 -13.04 14.68 10.90
CA GLY A 67 -12.45 15.46 11.99
C GLY A 67 -12.69 16.96 11.92
N SER A 68 -13.24 17.49 10.84
CA SER A 68 -13.42 18.93 10.64
C SER A 68 -14.78 19.42 11.10
N LYS A 69 -14.82 20.28 12.13
CA LYS A 69 -16.05 20.87 12.69
C LYS A 69 -16.89 21.65 11.65
N TYR A 70 -16.25 22.11 10.57
CA TYR A 70 -16.91 22.88 9.51
C TYR A 70 -17.40 22.00 8.35
N SER A 71 -17.19 20.71 8.43
CA SER A 71 -17.60 19.75 7.40
C SER A 71 -19.00 19.23 7.64
N LYS A 72 -19.77 19.08 6.56
CA LYS A 72 -21.05 18.35 6.61
C LYS A 72 -20.89 16.86 6.94
N LEU A 73 -19.66 16.33 6.81
CA LEU A 73 -19.31 14.96 7.15
C LEU A 73 -18.68 14.86 8.55
N TYR A 74 -18.78 15.90 9.38
CA TYR A 74 -18.21 15.89 10.72
C TYR A 74 -18.77 14.74 11.56
N SER A 75 -17.90 13.83 11.94
CA SER A 75 -18.23 12.63 12.75
C SER A 75 -16.96 12.13 13.44
N PRO A 76 -16.61 12.72 14.61
CA PRO A 76 -15.43 12.31 15.36
C PRO A 76 -15.45 10.83 15.74
N ASP A 77 -16.63 10.32 16.10
CA ASP A 77 -16.81 8.91 16.47
C ASP A 77 -16.48 7.99 15.32
N LEU A 78 -16.90 8.33 14.09
CA LEU A 78 -16.59 7.56 12.89
C LEU A 78 -15.08 7.62 12.56
N MET A 79 -14.47 8.80 12.70
CA MET A 79 -13.02 8.95 12.51
C MET A 79 -12.25 8.08 13.50
N LEU A 80 -12.66 8.09 14.76
CA LEU A 80 -12.04 7.30 15.81
C LEU A 80 -12.24 5.80 15.56
N ALA A 81 -13.46 5.38 15.21
CA ALA A 81 -13.80 3.98 14.91
C ALA A 81 -12.94 3.44 13.75
N VAL A 82 -12.82 4.17 12.63
CA VAL A 82 -11.98 3.78 11.49
C VAL A 82 -10.52 3.63 11.90
N THR A 83 -10.00 4.61 12.66
CA THR A 83 -8.60 4.61 13.10
C THR A 83 -8.30 3.45 14.03
N LEU A 84 -9.13 3.25 15.05
CA LEU A 84 -8.96 2.16 16.03
C LEU A 84 -9.13 0.78 15.38
N THR A 85 -10.12 0.62 14.51
CA THR A 85 -10.32 -0.66 13.81
C THR A 85 -9.07 -1.03 13.00
N GLY A 86 -8.50 -0.10 12.24
CA GLY A 86 -7.28 -0.38 11.48
C GLY A 86 -6.09 -0.73 12.38
N GLN A 87 -5.86 0.04 13.44
CA GLN A 87 -4.75 -0.18 14.37
C GLN A 87 -4.88 -1.50 15.14
N LEU A 88 -6.07 -1.81 15.66
CA LEU A 88 -6.31 -3.04 16.42
C LEU A 88 -6.25 -4.27 15.52
N SER A 89 -6.75 -4.19 14.29
CA SER A 89 -6.63 -5.28 13.33
C SER A 89 -5.18 -5.58 13.01
N LEU A 90 -4.35 -4.54 12.78
CA LEU A 90 -2.93 -4.70 12.54
C LEU A 90 -2.19 -5.26 13.77
N LEU A 91 -2.52 -4.78 14.96
CA LEU A 91 -1.95 -5.27 16.21
C LEU A 91 -2.25 -6.76 16.41
N MET A 92 -3.49 -7.20 16.13
CA MET A 92 -3.88 -8.61 16.18
C MET A 92 -2.99 -9.47 15.26
N LEU A 93 -2.71 -9.01 14.05
CA LEU A 93 -1.81 -9.72 13.13
C LEU A 93 -0.39 -9.79 13.69
N ILE A 94 0.14 -8.67 14.20
CA ILE A 94 1.48 -8.61 14.79
C ILE A 94 1.59 -9.58 15.98
N GLU A 95 0.62 -9.60 16.87
CA GLU A 95 0.60 -10.54 18.01
C GLU A 95 0.57 -11.99 17.55
N HIS A 96 -0.25 -12.33 16.54
CA HIS A 96 -0.29 -13.68 15.99
C HIS A 96 1.06 -14.12 15.40
N LEU A 97 1.73 -13.23 14.65
CA LEU A 97 3.06 -13.51 14.08
C LEU A 97 4.11 -13.73 15.19
N GLU A 98 4.15 -12.86 16.20
CA GLU A 98 5.09 -12.95 17.33
C GLU A 98 4.86 -14.24 18.14
N LEU A 99 3.62 -14.64 18.42
CA LEU A 99 3.29 -15.88 19.10
C LEU A 99 3.77 -17.13 18.33
N HIS A 100 3.87 -17.05 17.01
CA HIS A 100 4.39 -18.11 16.16
C HIS A 100 5.90 -17.97 15.88
N GLY A 101 6.60 -17.08 16.60
CA GLY A 101 8.05 -16.90 16.51
C GLY A 101 8.51 -16.17 15.24
N ILE A 102 7.63 -15.41 14.59
CA ILE A 102 7.95 -14.53 13.47
C ILE A 102 8.09 -13.11 14.01
N LYS A 103 9.32 -12.61 14.08
CA LYS A 103 9.62 -11.34 14.70
C LYS A 103 9.17 -10.16 13.83
N VAL A 104 8.35 -9.27 14.39
CA VAL A 104 8.01 -7.98 13.77
C VAL A 104 9.02 -6.93 14.21
N VAL A 105 9.73 -6.36 13.25
CA VAL A 105 10.82 -5.40 13.50
C VAL A 105 10.39 -3.94 13.40
N SER A 106 9.28 -3.68 12.72
CA SER A 106 8.71 -2.34 12.60
C SER A 106 7.22 -2.42 12.27
N GLY A 107 6.41 -1.59 12.90
CA GLY A 107 5.00 -1.38 12.57
C GLY A 107 4.69 0.10 12.44
N ASN A 108 3.78 0.45 11.55
CA ASN A 108 3.28 1.80 11.38
C ASN A 108 1.73 1.79 11.32
N THR A 109 1.11 2.84 10.78
CA THR A 109 -0.35 3.02 10.75
C THR A 109 -1.09 1.94 9.96
N ASP A 110 -0.48 1.43 8.88
CA ASP A 110 -1.12 0.62 7.84
C ASP A 110 -0.24 -0.54 7.35
N GLY A 111 0.83 -0.83 8.04
CA GLY A 111 1.73 -1.91 7.65
C GLY A 111 2.77 -2.27 8.71
N PHE A 112 3.42 -3.38 8.50
CA PHE A 112 4.50 -3.86 9.35
C PHE A 112 5.63 -4.45 8.51
N VAL A 113 6.78 -4.62 9.11
CA VAL A 113 7.92 -5.34 8.54
C VAL A 113 8.30 -6.46 9.49
N SER A 114 8.35 -7.68 8.98
CA SER A 114 8.72 -8.87 9.74
C SER A 114 9.99 -9.49 9.21
N LEU A 115 10.71 -10.14 10.11
CA LEU A 115 11.83 -11.00 9.79
C LEU A 115 11.34 -12.45 9.85
N ILE A 116 11.22 -13.06 8.68
CA ILE A 116 10.72 -14.44 8.55
C ILE A 116 11.93 -15.39 8.58
N PRO A 117 12.05 -16.28 9.57
CA PRO A 117 13.10 -17.28 9.59
C PRO A 117 12.99 -18.25 8.42
N GLU A 118 14.12 -18.78 7.97
CA GLU A 118 14.15 -19.80 6.93
C GLU A 118 13.24 -21.00 7.28
N GLY A 119 12.43 -21.45 6.33
CA GLY A 119 11.45 -22.53 6.50
C GLY A 119 10.18 -22.15 7.24
N ARG A 120 9.96 -20.89 7.62
CA ARG A 120 8.73 -20.43 8.29
C ARG A 120 7.79 -19.60 7.42
N TYR A 121 8.08 -19.49 6.14
CA TYR A 121 7.26 -18.69 5.22
C TYR A 121 5.83 -19.21 5.10
N GLU A 122 5.63 -20.54 5.06
CA GLU A 122 4.29 -21.13 4.98
C GLU A 122 3.43 -20.79 6.20
N ILE A 123 4.03 -20.75 7.39
CA ILE A 123 3.32 -20.37 8.62
C ILE A 123 2.94 -18.88 8.57
N TYR A 124 3.86 -18.03 8.10
CA TYR A 124 3.62 -16.60 7.90
C TYR A 124 2.46 -16.38 6.93
N ASP A 125 2.50 -17.02 5.78
CA ASP A 125 1.47 -16.91 4.74
C ASP A 125 0.09 -17.36 5.23
N SER A 126 0.04 -18.49 5.95
CA SER A 126 -1.22 -18.99 6.57
C SER A 126 -1.80 -17.99 7.57
N ILE A 127 -0.97 -17.39 8.43
CA ILE A 127 -1.43 -16.39 9.41
C ILE A 127 -1.98 -15.15 8.72
N CYS A 128 -1.27 -14.68 7.67
CA CYS A 128 -1.71 -13.54 6.87
C CYS A 128 -3.06 -13.82 6.17
N PHE A 129 -3.19 -15.00 5.58
CA PHE A 129 -4.41 -15.42 4.92
C PHE A 129 -5.61 -15.53 5.89
N ASP A 130 -5.43 -16.14 7.06
CA ASP A 130 -6.47 -16.25 8.08
C ASP A 130 -6.89 -14.86 8.60
N TRP A 131 -5.93 -13.96 8.73
CA TRP A 131 -6.21 -12.58 9.11
C TRP A 131 -6.98 -11.80 8.03
N GLU A 132 -6.65 -11.97 6.75
CA GLU A 132 -7.39 -11.39 5.63
C GLU A 132 -8.84 -11.88 5.60
N LEU A 133 -9.05 -13.19 5.81
CA LEU A 133 -10.40 -13.76 5.91
C LEU A 133 -11.20 -13.20 7.09
N ALA A 134 -10.57 -13.04 8.25
CA ALA A 134 -11.24 -12.57 9.46
C ALA A 134 -11.58 -11.08 9.39
N THR A 135 -10.72 -10.26 8.77
CA THR A 135 -10.86 -8.80 8.77
C THR A 135 -11.48 -8.24 7.50
N GLY A 136 -11.40 -8.95 6.38
CA GLY A 136 -11.76 -8.46 5.05
C GLY A 136 -10.78 -7.45 4.48
N PHE A 137 -9.63 -7.21 5.13
CA PHE A 137 -8.55 -6.41 4.58
C PHE A 137 -7.67 -7.26 3.67
N ASN A 138 -6.96 -6.61 2.73
CA ASN A 138 -5.99 -7.26 1.86
C ASN A 138 -4.59 -6.75 2.19
N LEU A 139 -3.62 -7.66 2.27
CA LEU A 139 -2.23 -7.37 2.46
C LEU A 139 -1.50 -7.29 1.10
N GLU A 140 -0.61 -6.31 0.96
CA GLU A 140 0.33 -6.24 -0.17
C GLU A 140 1.73 -6.56 0.38
N GLU A 141 2.33 -7.66 -0.08
CA GLU A 141 3.67 -8.06 0.33
C GLU A 141 4.75 -7.44 -0.55
N THR A 142 5.82 -6.97 0.08
CA THR A 142 7.06 -6.62 -0.61
C THR A 142 8.24 -7.24 0.13
N GLN A 143 9.00 -8.07 -0.57
CA GLN A 143 10.18 -8.72 0.00
C GLN A 143 11.40 -7.82 -0.11
N TYR A 144 12.14 -7.70 0.99
CA TYR A 144 13.35 -6.91 1.09
C TYR A 144 14.58 -7.81 1.33
N SER A 145 15.67 -7.52 0.64
CA SER A 145 16.99 -8.06 0.93
C SER A 145 17.70 -7.32 2.07
N GLY A 146 17.30 -6.09 2.34
CA GLY A 146 17.82 -5.28 3.44
C GLY A 146 16.92 -4.11 3.78
N LEU A 147 16.81 -3.82 5.09
CA LEU A 147 16.09 -2.65 5.61
C LEU A 147 17.03 -1.85 6.52
N TYR A 148 17.22 -0.58 6.21
CA TYR A 148 18.07 0.36 6.97
C TYR A 148 17.18 1.47 7.52
N SER A 149 16.80 1.35 8.77
CA SER A 149 15.85 2.25 9.42
C SER A 149 16.52 3.11 10.47
N ARG A 150 16.34 4.43 10.37
CA ARG A 150 16.64 5.37 11.45
C ARG A 150 15.45 5.46 12.42
N ASN A 151 14.24 5.50 11.87
CA ASN A 151 12.96 5.43 12.57
C ASN A 151 11.84 5.10 11.57
N VAL A 152 10.61 4.90 12.05
CA VAL A 152 9.43 4.49 11.24
C VAL A 152 9.18 5.38 10.01
N ASN A 153 9.56 6.64 10.06
CA ASN A 153 9.33 7.60 8.97
C ASN A 153 10.59 7.92 8.15
N ASN A 154 11.74 7.40 8.53
CA ASN A 154 13.02 7.64 7.86
C ASN A 154 13.78 6.32 7.71
N TYR A 155 13.60 5.68 6.57
CA TYR A 155 14.27 4.43 6.24
C TYR A 155 14.51 4.31 4.72
N PHE A 156 15.38 3.41 4.33
CA PHE A 156 15.43 2.88 2.98
C PHE A 156 15.49 1.36 3.03
N ALA A 157 14.87 0.74 2.06
CA ALA A 157 14.81 -0.70 1.91
C ALA A 157 15.25 -1.08 0.50
N VAL A 158 15.96 -2.18 0.40
CA VAL A 158 16.37 -2.78 -0.87
C VAL A 158 15.51 -4.00 -1.10
N THR A 159 14.76 -4.02 -2.19
CA THR A 159 13.94 -5.19 -2.56
C THR A 159 14.82 -6.33 -3.04
N THR A 160 14.29 -7.53 -3.06
CA THR A 160 14.96 -8.71 -3.65
C THR A 160 15.24 -8.54 -5.15
N SER A 161 14.50 -7.65 -5.84
CA SER A 161 14.76 -7.26 -7.23
C SER A 161 15.83 -6.18 -7.42
N GLY A 162 16.42 -5.66 -6.31
CA GLY A 162 17.44 -4.60 -6.33
C GLY A 162 16.89 -3.17 -6.41
N GLU A 163 15.58 -2.99 -6.37
CA GLU A 163 14.97 -1.65 -6.31
C GLU A 163 15.13 -1.06 -4.91
N VAL A 164 15.52 0.21 -4.82
CA VAL A 164 15.65 0.93 -3.55
C VAL A 164 14.40 1.76 -3.29
N LYS A 165 13.70 1.47 -2.20
CA LYS A 165 12.55 2.24 -1.72
C LYS A 165 12.96 3.08 -0.51
N GLY A 166 12.81 4.39 -0.58
CA GLY A 166 13.14 5.30 0.51
C GLY A 166 11.91 6.02 1.06
N LYS A 167 11.93 6.31 2.38
CA LYS A 167 10.93 7.14 3.05
C LYS A 167 11.62 8.25 3.86
N GLY A 168 10.97 9.41 3.92
CA GLY A 168 11.46 10.57 4.66
C GLY A 168 12.74 11.16 4.05
N THR A 169 13.79 11.31 4.84
CA THR A 169 15.08 11.88 4.40
C THR A 169 15.81 11.02 3.36
N PHE A 170 15.41 9.78 3.20
CA PHE A 170 16.00 8.84 2.22
C PHE A 170 15.16 8.71 0.93
N THR A 171 14.19 9.58 0.71
CA THR A 171 13.46 9.60 -0.57
C THR A 171 14.36 10.14 -1.68
N ASN A 172 14.28 9.52 -2.88
CA ASN A 172 15.04 9.93 -4.07
C ASN A 172 14.71 11.35 -4.59
N ASN A 173 13.70 12.01 -4.04
CA ASN A 173 13.30 13.37 -4.42
C ASN A 173 14.18 14.46 -3.79
N GLY A 174 15.46 14.21 -3.81
CA GLY A 174 16.46 15.22 -3.51
C GLY A 174 16.64 15.48 -2.03
N ILE A 175 17.86 15.62 -1.64
CA ILE A 175 18.25 16.41 -0.48
C ILE A 175 17.31 17.63 -0.46
N ARG A 176 16.37 17.69 0.46
CA ARG A 176 15.66 18.94 0.72
C ARG A 176 16.77 19.96 0.97
N LYS A 177 16.94 20.85 0.03
CA LYS A 177 17.75 22.04 0.29
C LYS A 177 17.08 22.69 1.50
N ASN A 178 17.69 22.57 2.66
CA ASN A 178 17.28 23.37 3.79
C ASN A 178 17.32 24.81 3.34
N PRO A 179 16.30 25.61 3.65
CA PRO A 179 16.33 27.02 3.38
C PRO A 179 17.48 27.68 4.11
#